data_ed3e8bfd9ce77a1765e2325c093b1b29
#
_entry.id   ed3e8bfd9ce77a1765e2325c093b1b29
#
_cell.length_a   1.000
_cell.length_b   1.000
_cell.length_c   1.000
_cell.angle_alpha   90.00
_cell.angle_beta   90.00
_cell.angle_gamma   90.00
#
_symmetry.space_group_name_H-M   'P 1'
#
loop_
_entity.id
_entity.type
_entity.pdbx_description
1 polymer ?
#
loop_
_entity_poly.entity_id
_entity_poly.type
_entity_poly.pdbx_seq_one_letter_code
_entity_poly.pdbx_strand_id
1 'polypeptide(L)'
;SVWEAAEVARHAALDNLCAIVDVNRLGQSDPTMLQHDMEAYRARWAGFGWHAIVVDGHDIGALVAAFEEAARTKGRPTVLLAKTFKGRGISFMENHPEWHGKPMKKGEETQKALDELTRQLKPGSTQPQIAMPTAVKAAAPAKGTMAPPPYKLGDSAATREAFGAALLALGEANSQVVALDADVKNSTYSDKFGKRFPGRFLENFIAEQNMLGAAAGIAACGKIPFVATFAAFFTRAYDF
;
A
#
# COMPACT_ATOMS: atom_id res chain seq x y z
N SER A 1 -7.00 -7.09 3.43
CA SER A 1 -6.00 -7.76 4.26
C SER A 1 -4.59 -7.46 3.81
N VAL A 2 -3.69 -7.19 4.76
CA VAL A 2 -2.27 -6.88 4.45
C VAL A 2 -1.58 -8.06 3.74
N TRP A 3 -1.92 -9.28 4.10
CA TRP A 3 -1.32 -10.48 3.50
C TRP A 3 -1.76 -10.72 2.06
N GLU A 4 -3.01 -10.44 1.73
CA GLU A 4 -3.48 -10.45 0.34
C GLU A 4 -2.76 -9.38 -0.49
N ALA A 5 -2.60 -8.18 0.06
CA ALA A 5 -1.84 -7.11 -0.59
C ALA A 5 -0.37 -7.50 -0.80
N ALA A 6 0.25 -8.17 0.17
CA ALA A 6 1.63 -8.66 0.06
C ALA A 6 1.77 -9.69 -1.08
N GLU A 7 0.82 -10.62 -1.20
CA GLU A 7 0.81 -11.63 -2.24
C GLU A 7 0.60 -11.02 -3.63
N VAL A 8 -0.39 -10.14 -3.78
CA VAL A 8 -0.68 -9.46 -5.05
C VAL A 8 0.49 -8.56 -5.47
N ALA A 9 1.09 -7.81 -4.54
CA ALA A 9 2.25 -6.97 -4.83
C ALA A 9 3.45 -7.79 -5.33
N ARG A 10 3.68 -8.97 -4.74
CA ARG A 10 4.73 -9.89 -5.21
C ARG A 10 4.41 -10.47 -6.58
N HIS A 11 3.16 -10.89 -6.81
CA HIS A 11 2.71 -11.38 -8.11
C HIS A 11 2.92 -10.34 -9.22
N ALA A 12 2.57 -9.09 -8.95
CA ALA A 12 2.76 -7.97 -9.86
C ALA A 12 4.22 -7.48 -9.96
N ALA A 13 5.16 -8.12 -9.24
CA ALA A 13 6.58 -7.78 -9.21
C ALA A 13 6.84 -6.27 -8.95
N LEU A 14 6.12 -5.67 -8.00
CA LEU A 14 6.19 -4.23 -7.69
C LEU A 14 7.53 -3.88 -7.03
N ASP A 15 8.59 -3.79 -7.80
CA ASP A 15 9.95 -3.49 -7.33
C ASP A 15 10.18 -2.02 -6.96
N ASN A 16 9.20 -1.17 -7.18
CA ASN A 16 9.15 0.22 -6.73
C ASN A 16 8.36 0.38 -5.41
N LEU A 17 7.85 -0.72 -4.82
CA LEU A 17 7.14 -0.71 -3.56
C LEU A 17 8.10 -1.07 -2.43
N CYS A 18 8.23 -0.16 -1.44
CA CYS A 18 8.92 -0.39 -0.19
C CYS A 18 7.93 -0.24 0.97
N ALA A 19 7.65 -1.34 1.66
CA ALA A 19 6.83 -1.33 2.86
C ALA A 19 7.73 -1.17 4.11
N ILE A 20 7.19 -0.54 5.15
CA ILE A 20 7.87 -0.41 6.44
C ILE A 20 6.95 -1.01 7.50
N VAL A 21 7.47 -1.95 8.28
CA VAL A 21 6.80 -2.49 9.46
C VAL A 21 7.51 -1.96 10.71
N ASP A 22 6.84 -1.10 11.43
CA ASP A 22 7.31 -0.64 12.75
C ASP A 22 7.07 -1.75 13.78
N VAL A 23 8.14 -2.48 14.11
CA VAL A 23 8.09 -3.58 15.07
C VAL A 23 8.45 -3.06 16.44
N ASN A 24 7.51 -2.38 17.08
CA ASN A 24 7.68 -1.78 18.41
C ASN A 24 7.19 -2.68 19.57
N ARG A 25 6.70 -3.86 19.27
CA ARG A 25 6.17 -4.90 20.16
C ARG A 25 4.93 -4.56 20.99
N LEU A 26 4.49 -3.31 21.01
CA LEU A 26 3.40 -2.86 21.87
C LEU A 26 2.10 -2.69 21.09
N GLY A 27 1.03 -3.36 21.54
CA GLY A 27 -0.35 -3.01 21.19
C GLY A 27 -0.86 -1.90 22.10
N GLN A 28 -2.16 -1.67 22.07
CA GLN A 28 -2.81 -0.70 22.96
C GLN A 28 -2.90 -1.22 24.40
N SER A 29 -3.26 -2.49 24.58
CA SER A 29 -3.49 -3.10 25.89
C SER A 29 -2.43 -4.12 26.27
N ASP A 30 -1.97 -4.89 25.28
CA ASP A 30 -1.05 -6.01 25.47
C ASP A 30 0.10 -5.95 24.48
N PRO A 31 1.20 -6.67 24.72
CA PRO A 31 2.25 -6.86 23.73
C PRO A 31 1.70 -7.53 22.46
N THR A 32 2.28 -7.18 21.30
CA THR A 32 1.95 -7.86 20.04
C THR A 32 2.35 -9.35 20.09
N MET A 33 1.65 -10.19 19.33
CA MET A 33 1.84 -11.66 19.33
C MET A 33 3.30 -12.09 19.15
N LEU A 34 4.03 -11.46 18.25
CA LEU A 34 5.44 -11.80 17.95
C LEU A 34 6.44 -10.89 18.67
N GLN A 35 5.98 -9.84 19.33
CA GLN A 35 6.84 -8.87 19.98
C GLN A 35 8.03 -8.45 19.07
N HIS A 36 9.29 -8.63 19.52
CA HIS A 36 10.51 -8.36 18.75
C HIS A 36 11.12 -9.63 18.13
N ASP A 37 10.36 -10.66 17.86
CA ASP A 37 10.85 -11.82 17.10
C ASP A 37 11.04 -11.43 15.62
N MET A 38 12.13 -10.73 15.34
CA MET A 38 12.45 -10.19 14.02
C MET A 38 12.59 -11.29 12.98
N GLU A 39 13.04 -12.49 13.39
CA GLU A 39 13.20 -13.61 12.46
C GLU A 39 11.84 -14.17 12.02
N ALA A 40 10.88 -14.26 12.93
CA ALA A 40 9.52 -14.67 12.56
C ALA A 40 8.87 -13.67 11.59
N TYR A 41 9.06 -12.36 11.79
CA TYR A 41 8.61 -11.35 10.82
C TYR A 41 9.31 -11.52 9.48
N ARG A 42 10.64 -11.64 9.48
CA ARG A 42 11.44 -11.81 8.26
C ARG A 42 11.02 -13.05 7.48
N ALA A 43 10.85 -14.18 8.15
CA ALA A 43 10.44 -15.44 7.54
C ALA A 43 9.05 -15.33 6.88
N ARG A 44 8.09 -14.67 7.53
CA ARG A 44 6.74 -14.45 6.96
C ARG A 44 6.78 -13.65 5.66
N TRP A 45 7.46 -12.50 5.66
CA TRP A 45 7.55 -11.67 4.47
C TRP A 45 8.36 -12.32 3.35
N ALA A 46 9.46 -13.00 3.70
CA ALA A 46 10.25 -13.78 2.75
C ALA A 46 9.42 -14.93 2.13
N GLY A 47 8.52 -15.55 2.93
CA GLY A 47 7.58 -16.58 2.44
C GLY A 47 6.64 -16.06 1.36
N PHE A 48 6.25 -14.79 1.39
CA PHE A 48 5.52 -14.11 0.30
C PHE A 48 6.43 -13.70 -0.87
N GLY A 49 7.72 -13.99 -0.81
CA GLY A 49 8.68 -13.66 -1.87
C GLY A 49 9.17 -12.21 -1.88
N TRP A 50 8.95 -11.46 -0.80
CA TRP A 50 9.47 -10.11 -0.61
C TRP A 50 10.95 -10.13 -0.24
N HIS A 51 11.67 -9.06 -0.60
CA HIS A 51 13.00 -8.79 -0.04
C HIS A 51 12.81 -8.20 1.36
N ALA A 52 13.11 -8.98 2.39
CA ALA A 52 12.87 -8.59 3.78
C ALA A 52 14.19 -8.18 4.46
N ILE A 53 14.30 -6.92 4.85
CA ILE A 53 15.47 -6.32 5.52
C ILE A 53 15.12 -6.05 6.97
N VAL A 54 15.85 -6.63 7.91
CA VAL A 54 15.74 -6.30 9.34
C VAL A 54 16.70 -5.16 9.65
N VAL A 55 16.20 -4.11 10.30
CA VAL A 55 16.97 -2.90 10.57
C VAL A 55 16.67 -2.36 11.98
N ASP A 56 17.66 -1.73 12.62
CA ASP A 56 17.40 -0.90 13.81
C ASP A 56 16.66 0.38 13.36
N GLY A 57 15.39 0.50 13.77
CA GLY A 57 14.54 1.63 13.40
C GLY A 57 14.92 2.96 14.06
N HIS A 58 15.91 2.96 14.96
CA HIS A 58 16.46 4.17 15.59
C HIS A 58 17.83 4.56 15.04
N ASP A 59 18.43 3.76 14.16
CA ASP A 59 19.69 4.08 13.47
C ASP A 59 19.38 4.66 12.08
N ILE A 60 19.51 5.98 11.95
CA ILE A 60 19.24 6.68 10.68
C ILE A 60 20.20 6.24 9.58
N GLY A 61 21.46 5.94 9.91
CA GLY A 61 22.45 5.45 8.93
C GLY A 61 22.05 4.08 8.38
N ALA A 62 21.64 3.16 9.26
CA ALA A 62 21.15 1.84 8.87
C ALA A 62 19.84 1.94 8.03
N LEU A 63 18.94 2.84 8.40
CA LEU A 63 17.71 3.09 7.62
C LEU A 63 18.01 3.62 6.21
N VAL A 64 18.93 4.57 6.07
CA VAL A 64 19.34 5.09 4.75
C VAL A 64 19.93 3.97 3.89
N ALA A 65 20.83 3.16 4.44
CA ALA A 65 21.40 2.03 3.72
C ALA A 65 20.34 1.00 3.29
N ALA A 66 19.34 0.73 4.16
CA ALA A 66 18.22 -0.17 3.86
C ALA A 66 17.32 0.38 2.75
N PHE A 67 17.04 1.69 2.72
CA PHE A 67 16.30 2.31 1.62
C PHE A 67 17.06 2.30 0.31
N GLU A 68 18.37 2.50 0.33
CA GLU A 68 19.21 2.36 -0.86
C GLU A 68 19.22 0.93 -1.39
N GLU A 69 19.26 -0.07 -0.51
CA GLU A 69 19.15 -1.48 -0.89
C GLU A 69 17.78 -1.77 -1.51
N ALA A 70 16.69 -1.26 -0.91
CA ALA A 70 15.34 -1.37 -1.45
C ALA A 70 15.23 -0.77 -2.87
N ALA A 71 15.81 0.40 -3.11
CA ALA A 71 15.80 1.06 -4.41
C ALA A 71 16.56 0.28 -5.50
N ARG A 72 17.61 -0.46 -5.11
CA ARG A 72 18.38 -1.34 -6.01
C ARG A 72 17.73 -2.70 -6.25
N THR A 73 16.85 -3.14 -5.36
CA THR A 73 16.15 -4.44 -5.49
C THR A 73 15.19 -4.41 -6.67
N LYS A 74 15.27 -5.41 -7.56
CA LYS A 74 14.46 -5.50 -8.78
C LYS A 74 13.67 -6.80 -8.83
N GLY A 75 12.52 -6.73 -9.53
CA GLY A 75 11.63 -7.87 -9.77
C GLY A 75 10.83 -8.35 -8.55
N ARG A 76 10.91 -7.67 -7.43
CA ARG A 76 10.13 -7.98 -6.21
C ARG A 76 10.05 -6.78 -5.28
N PRO A 77 8.96 -6.62 -4.51
CA PRO A 77 8.84 -5.58 -3.49
C PRO A 77 9.80 -5.81 -2.32
N THR A 78 10.12 -4.74 -1.60
CA THR A 78 10.96 -4.77 -0.40
C THR A 78 10.15 -4.40 0.84
N VAL A 79 10.46 -5.02 1.97
CA VAL A 79 9.94 -4.63 3.28
C VAL A 79 11.09 -4.37 4.26
N LEU A 80 11.05 -3.22 4.91
CA LEU A 80 11.91 -2.88 6.03
C LEU A 80 11.20 -3.27 7.33
N LEU A 81 11.78 -4.18 8.07
CA LEU A 81 11.32 -4.61 9.39
C LEU A 81 12.11 -3.81 10.41
N ALA A 82 11.58 -2.64 10.78
CA ALA A 82 12.24 -1.70 11.66
C ALA A 82 11.98 -2.08 13.13
N LYS A 83 12.99 -2.59 13.82
CA LYS A 83 12.92 -2.82 15.26
C LYS A 83 12.99 -1.49 15.99
N THR A 84 11.93 -1.16 16.72
CA THR A 84 11.82 0.10 17.44
C THR A 84 11.40 -0.10 18.88
N PHE A 85 11.59 0.94 19.69
CA PHE A 85 11.09 1.01 21.06
C PHE A 85 10.25 2.27 21.21
N LYS A 86 8.96 2.11 21.50
CA LYS A 86 8.05 3.23 21.74
C LYS A 86 8.57 4.09 22.90
N GLY A 87 8.60 5.42 22.73
CA GLY A 87 9.13 6.34 23.74
C GLY A 87 10.66 6.36 23.85
N ARG A 88 11.38 5.89 22.83
CA ARG A 88 12.85 5.82 22.78
C ARG A 88 13.49 7.10 23.27
N GLY A 89 14.48 6.94 24.17
CA GLY A 89 15.30 8.02 24.69
C GLY A 89 14.75 8.68 25.96
N ILE A 90 13.56 8.31 26.44
CA ILE A 90 12.97 8.80 27.68
C ILE A 90 12.80 7.62 28.63
N SER A 91 13.59 7.57 29.69
CA SER A 91 13.75 6.41 30.56
C SER A 91 12.46 5.87 31.17
N PHE A 92 11.49 6.73 31.46
CA PHE A 92 10.21 6.35 32.06
C PHE A 92 9.11 6.06 31.03
N MET A 93 9.38 6.29 29.73
CA MET A 93 8.44 6.02 28.64
C MET A 93 8.88 4.85 27.75
N GLU A 94 10.19 4.69 27.59
CA GLU A 94 10.73 3.72 26.62
C GLU A 94 10.22 2.31 26.92
N ASN A 95 9.52 1.73 25.93
CA ASN A 95 9.03 0.37 25.99
C ASN A 95 7.95 0.08 27.07
N HIS A 96 7.26 1.11 27.55
CA HIS A 96 6.18 1.01 28.51
C HIS A 96 4.80 1.13 27.87
N PRO A 97 3.90 0.13 28.03
CA PRO A 97 2.60 0.08 27.36
C PRO A 97 1.65 1.21 27.80
N GLU A 98 1.75 1.67 29.05
CA GLU A 98 0.89 2.70 29.61
C GLU A 98 1.01 4.08 28.95
N TRP A 99 1.97 4.27 28.04
CA TRP A 99 2.15 5.50 27.28
C TRP A 99 1.47 5.49 25.90
N HIS A 100 0.65 4.49 25.60
CA HIS A 100 -0.10 4.46 24.35
C HIS A 100 -1.17 5.56 24.32
N GLY A 101 -0.98 6.56 23.46
CA GLY A 101 -1.90 7.71 23.34
C GLY A 101 -2.00 8.63 24.55
N LYS A 102 -1.14 8.47 25.55
CA LYS A 102 -1.13 9.26 26.77
C LYS A 102 -0.14 10.43 26.66
N PRO A 103 -0.58 11.69 26.78
CA PRO A 103 0.32 12.83 26.81
C PRO A 103 1.05 12.92 28.15
N MET A 104 2.27 13.46 28.14
CA MET A 104 2.98 13.80 29.37
C MET A 104 2.26 14.95 30.13
N LYS A 105 2.36 14.92 31.44
CA LYS A 105 1.93 16.05 32.31
C LYS A 105 2.88 17.22 32.13
N LYS A 106 2.32 18.43 32.05
CA LYS A 106 3.12 19.66 32.07
C LYS A 106 3.88 19.80 33.40
N GLY A 107 5.07 20.40 33.36
CA GLY A 107 5.91 20.61 34.52
C GLY A 107 7.07 19.64 34.62
N GLU A 108 7.33 19.06 35.78
CA GLU A 108 8.51 18.24 36.07
C GLU A 108 8.69 17.05 35.17
N GLU A 109 7.59 16.34 34.84
CA GLU A 109 7.64 15.17 33.95
C GLU A 109 8.13 15.54 32.54
N THR A 110 7.59 16.63 31.98
CA THR A 110 8.02 17.17 30.69
C THR A 110 9.46 17.66 30.75
N GLN A 111 9.85 18.38 31.83
CA GLN A 111 11.21 18.87 31.99
C GLN A 111 12.22 17.71 32.04
N LYS A 112 11.91 16.67 32.81
CA LYS A 112 12.76 15.47 32.88
C LYS A 112 12.96 14.83 31.50
N ALA A 113 11.89 14.69 30.70
CA ALA A 113 11.98 14.17 29.36
C ALA A 113 12.86 15.03 28.45
N LEU A 114 12.69 16.36 28.51
CA LEU A 114 13.51 17.30 27.74
C LEU A 114 15.00 17.22 28.12
N ASP A 115 15.30 17.13 29.42
CA ASP A 115 16.67 17.01 29.92
C ASP A 115 17.33 15.69 29.45
N GLU A 116 16.59 14.58 29.44
CA GLU A 116 17.08 13.30 28.96
C GLU A 116 17.37 13.35 27.45
N LEU A 117 16.46 13.92 26.66
CA LEU A 117 16.65 14.04 25.20
C LEU A 117 17.78 15.02 24.86
N THR A 118 17.88 16.16 25.60
CA THR A 118 18.91 17.15 25.36
C THR A 118 20.32 16.59 25.57
N ARG A 119 20.49 15.72 26.57
CA ARG A 119 21.77 15.01 26.81
C ARG A 119 22.18 14.06 25.70
N GLN A 120 21.21 13.62 24.88
CA GLN A 120 21.45 12.69 23.76
C GLN A 120 21.73 13.43 22.45
N LEU A 121 21.52 14.74 22.38
CA LEU A 121 21.82 15.55 21.19
C LEU A 121 23.31 15.53 20.91
N LYS A 122 23.69 15.20 19.67
CA LYS A 122 25.09 15.23 19.22
C LYS A 122 25.44 16.67 18.84
N PRO A 123 26.51 17.27 19.42
CA PRO A 123 26.99 18.59 19.02
C PRO A 123 27.33 18.59 17.52
N GLY A 124 26.99 19.68 16.82
CA GLY A 124 27.36 19.88 15.43
C GLY A 124 26.48 19.12 14.40
N SER A 125 25.35 18.52 14.83
CA SER A 125 24.39 17.98 13.88
C SER A 125 23.77 19.12 13.06
N THR A 126 23.95 19.09 11.74
CA THR A 126 23.30 20.02 10.81
C THR A 126 21.93 19.46 10.40
N GLN A 127 20.97 20.37 10.20
CA GLN A 127 19.70 19.93 9.61
C GLN A 127 19.95 19.44 8.18
N PRO A 128 19.40 18.27 7.82
CA PRO A 128 19.55 17.76 6.45
C PRO A 128 18.84 18.71 5.48
N GLN A 129 19.52 19.04 4.39
CA GLN A 129 18.87 19.73 3.27
C GLN A 129 18.08 18.70 2.46
N ILE A 130 16.78 18.76 2.55
CA ILE A 130 15.88 17.88 1.80
C ILE A 130 15.65 18.50 0.43
N ALA A 131 16.13 17.82 -0.62
CA ALA A 131 15.83 18.21 -1.99
C ALA A 131 14.32 18.05 -2.25
N MET A 132 13.67 19.12 -2.69
CA MET A 132 12.25 19.03 -3.08
C MET A 132 12.13 18.19 -4.35
N PRO A 133 11.09 17.33 -4.45
CA PRO A 133 10.88 16.54 -5.64
C PRO A 133 10.63 17.45 -6.85
N THR A 134 11.26 17.11 -7.97
CA THR A 134 11.02 17.82 -9.22
C THR A 134 9.60 17.51 -9.70
N ALA A 135 8.83 18.57 -9.99
CA ALA A 135 7.49 18.40 -10.54
C ALA A 135 7.58 17.75 -11.93
N VAL A 136 7.05 16.54 -12.05
CA VAL A 136 6.89 15.87 -13.35
C VAL A 136 5.53 16.27 -13.94
N LYS A 137 5.55 16.96 -15.09
CA LYS A 137 4.32 17.27 -15.80
C LYS A 137 3.76 15.97 -16.38
N ALA A 138 2.67 15.50 -15.81
CA ALA A 138 1.95 14.34 -16.37
C ALA A 138 1.47 14.68 -17.79
N ALA A 139 1.64 13.73 -18.72
CA ALA A 139 1.05 13.87 -20.05
C ALA A 139 -0.49 13.98 -19.93
N ALA A 140 -1.08 14.88 -20.72
CA ALA A 140 -2.52 14.99 -20.77
C ALA A 140 -3.11 13.65 -21.23
N PRO A 141 -4.17 13.14 -20.55
CA PRO A 141 -4.77 11.88 -20.95
C PRO A 141 -5.42 11.99 -22.32
N ALA A 142 -5.22 10.97 -23.15
CA ALA A 142 -5.94 10.86 -24.41
C ALA A 142 -7.43 10.61 -24.11
N LYS A 143 -8.27 11.52 -24.55
CA LYS A 143 -9.73 11.43 -24.45
C LYS A 143 -10.31 11.49 -25.85
N GLY A 144 -11.15 10.53 -26.20
CA GLY A 144 -11.90 10.46 -27.45
C GLY A 144 -13.40 10.34 -27.18
N THR A 145 -14.16 10.20 -28.26
CA THR A 145 -15.60 9.94 -28.17
C THR A 145 -15.81 8.45 -28.01
N MET A 146 -16.60 8.07 -27.00
CA MET A 146 -16.99 6.67 -26.78
C MET A 146 -17.87 6.20 -27.95
N ALA A 147 -17.60 5.02 -28.48
CA ALA A 147 -18.45 4.41 -29.49
C ALA A 147 -19.85 4.14 -28.94
N PRO A 148 -20.92 4.27 -29.76
CA PRO A 148 -22.27 3.93 -29.32
C PRO A 148 -22.37 2.45 -28.91
N PRO A 149 -23.29 2.07 -28.05
CA PRO A 149 -23.49 0.69 -27.67
C PRO A 149 -23.86 -0.17 -28.90
N PRO A 150 -23.42 -1.45 -28.97
CA PRO A 150 -23.69 -2.32 -30.11
C PRO A 150 -25.12 -2.85 -30.15
N TYR A 151 -26.04 -2.26 -29.38
CA TYR A 151 -27.43 -2.67 -29.22
C TYR A 151 -28.38 -1.65 -29.84
N LYS A 152 -29.49 -2.14 -30.36
CA LYS A 152 -30.61 -1.32 -30.87
C LYS A 152 -31.76 -1.28 -29.84
N LEU A 153 -32.60 -0.28 -29.93
CA LEU A 153 -33.78 -0.24 -29.11
C LEU A 153 -34.68 -1.48 -29.40
N GLY A 154 -35.03 -2.22 -28.35
CA GLY A 154 -35.77 -3.47 -28.43
C GLY A 154 -34.92 -4.74 -28.38
N ASP A 155 -33.60 -4.64 -28.48
CA ASP A 155 -32.71 -5.79 -28.30
C ASP A 155 -32.71 -6.26 -26.84
N SER A 156 -32.62 -7.57 -26.65
CA SER A 156 -32.38 -8.18 -25.33
C SER A 156 -30.90 -8.44 -25.13
N ALA A 157 -30.31 -7.85 -24.11
CA ALA A 157 -28.92 -8.07 -23.75
C ALA A 157 -28.79 -8.29 -22.24
N ALA A 158 -27.94 -9.23 -21.83
CA ALA A 158 -27.62 -9.41 -20.43
C ALA A 158 -26.84 -8.20 -19.91
N THR A 159 -27.17 -7.71 -18.70
CA THR A 159 -26.51 -6.55 -18.08
C THR A 159 -24.99 -6.70 -18.04
N ARG A 160 -24.48 -7.87 -17.72
CA ARG A 160 -23.04 -8.18 -17.67
C ARG A 160 -22.36 -8.09 -19.05
N GLU A 161 -23.06 -8.46 -20.13
CA GLU A 161 -22.54 -8.32 -21.50
C GLU A 161 -22.49 -6.85 -21.92
N ALA A 162 -23.54 -6.10 -21.58
CA ALA A 162 -23.57 -4.66 -21.81
C ALA A 162 -22.48 -3.93 -21.03
N PHE A 163 -22.22 -4.33 -19.77
CA PHE A 163 -21.11 -3.82 -18.98
C PHE A 163 -19.76 -4.05 -19.65
N GLY A 164 -19.46 -5.30 -20.06
CA GLY A 164 -18.18 -5.64 -20.71
C GLY A 164 -17.98 -4.90 -22.03
N ALA A 165 -19.05 -4.71 -22.83
CA ALA A 165 -18.98 -3.94 -24.07
C ALA A 165 -18.74 -2.45 -23.80
N ALA A 166 -19.45 -1.87 -22.85
CA ALA A 166 -19.31 -0.47 -22.48
C ALA A 166 -17.92 -0.18 -21.86
N LEU A 167 -17.43 -1.07 -21.00
CA LEU A 167 -16.09 -0.94 -20.39
C LEU A 167 -14.98 -0.94 -21.45
N LEU A 168 -15.09 -1.82 -22.45
CA LEU A 168 -14.16 -1.87 -23.59
C LEU A 168 -14.20 -0.56 -24.38
N ALA A 169 -15.39 -0.12 -24.80
CA ALA A 169 -15.54 1.12 -25.57
C ALA A 169 -15.05 2.36 -24.80
N LEU A 170 -15.30 2.41 -23.48
CA LEU A 170 -14.81 3.46 -22.62
C LEU A 170 -13.28 3.43 -22.52
N GLY A 171 -12.67 2.25 -22.42
CA GLY A 171 -11.22 2.08 -22.41
C GLY A 171 -10.54 2.52 -23.70
N GLU A 172 -11.20 2.35 -24.85
CA GLU A 172 -10.73 2.85 -26.14
C GLU A 172 -10.81 4.39 -26.22
N ALA A 173 -11.86 4.98 -25.68
CA ALA A 173 -12.09 6.42 -25.67
C ALA A 173 -11.25 7.17 -24.61
N ASN A 174 -10.83 6.50 -23.53
CA ASN A 174 -10.15 7.15 -22.40
C ASN A 174 -9.01 6.31 -21.83
N SER A 175 -7.79 6.77 -22.00
CA SER A 175 -6.58 6.09 -21.54
C SER A 175 -6.39 6.08 -20.01
N GLN A 176 -7.19 6.83 -19.27
CA GLN A 176 -7.17 6.81 -17.78
C GLN A 176 -7.98 5.66 -17.19
N VAL A 177 -8.84 5.03 -17.98
CA VAL A 177 -9.66 3.91 -17.51
C VAL A 177 -8.78 2.68 -17.24
N VAL A 178 -8.94 2.12 -16.04
CA VAL A 178 -8.30 0.90 -15.57
C VAL A 178 -9.39 -0.04 -15.09
N ALA A 179 -9.29 -1.32 -15.36
CA ALA A 179 -10.24 -2.30 -14.88
C ALA A 179 -9.58 -3.27 -13.90
N LEU A 180 -10.32 -3.61 -12.84
CA LEU A 180 -9.91 -4.58 -11.83
C LEU A 180 -11.01 -5.64 -11.72
N ASP A 181 -10.62 -6.90 -11.59
CA ASP A 181 -11.55 -8.01 -11.42
C ASP A 181 -11.00 -8.99 -10.38
N ALA A 182 -11.88 -9.70 -9.69
CA ALA A 182 -11.54 -10.69 -8.68
C ALA A 182 -11.97 -12.09 -9.12
N ASP A 183 -11.23 -12.65 -10.08
CA ASP A 183 -11.35 -14.03 -10.60
C ASP A 183 -12.71 -14.39 -11.21
N VAL A 184 -13.49 -13.38 -11.64
CA VAL A 184 -14.81 -13.59 -12.26
C VAL A 184 -14.96 -12.90 -13.62
N LYS A 185 -13.86 -12.49 -14.23
CA LYS A 185 -13.81 -11.75 -15.51
C LYS A 185 -14.52 -12.41 -16.67
N ASN A 186 -14.61 -13.74 -16.69
CA ASN A 186 -15.37 -14.49 -17.67
C ASN A 186 -16.90 -14.33 -17.52
N SER A 187 -17.35 -14.01 -16.30
CA SER A 187 -18.75 -13.81 -15.96
C SER A 187 -19.17 -12.34 -15.99
N THR A 188 -18.26 -11.43 -15.62
CA THR A 188 -18.45 -9.97 -15.67
C THR A 188 -18.18 -9.41 -17.06
N TYR A 189 -17.57 -10.19 -17.95
CA TYR A 189 -17.08 -9.79 -19.27
C TYR A 189 -16.02 -8.68 -19.25
N SER A 190 -15.39 -8.44 -18.11
CA SER A 190 -14.23 -7.53 -17.98
C SER A 190 -12.99 -8.08 -18.71
N ASP A 191 -12.96 -9.39 -19.04
CA ASP A 191 -11.93 -10.04 -19.85
C ASP A 191 -11.76 -9.40 -21.22
N LYS A 192 -12.83 -8.83 -21.81
CA LYS A 192 -12.77 -8.09 -23.08
C LYS A 192 -11.83 -6.89 -22.97
N PHE A 193 -11.93 -6.14 -21.88
CA PHE A 193 -11.02 -5.03 -21.58
C PHE A 193 -9.60 -5.55 -21.32
N GLY A 194 -9.45 -6.59 -20.52
CA GLY A 194 -8.14 -7.18 -20.19
C GLY A 194 -7.37 -7.68 -21.42
N LYS A 195 -8.05 -8.33 -22.37
CA LYS A 195 -7.47 -8.76 -23.64
C LYS A 195 -6.99 -7.59 -24.51
N ARG A 196 -7.74 -6.50 -24.52
CA ARG A 196 -7.43 -5.32 -25.35
C ARG A 196 -6.39 -4.40 -24.71
N PHE A 197 -6.39 -4.31 -23.38
CA PHE A 197 -5.55 -3.40 -22.60
C PHE A 197 -4.87 -4.10 -21.41
N PRO A 198 -3.98 -5.08 -21.65
CA PRO A 198 -3.38 -5.87 -20.57
C PRO A 198 -2.62 -5.00 -19.54
N GLY A 199 -2.01 -3.88 -19.95
CA GLY A 199 -1.33 -2.94 -19.06
C GLY A 199 -2.26 -2.02 -18.23
N ARG A 200 -3.57 -2.12 -18.42
CA ARG A 200 -4.61 -1.38 -17.68
C ARG A 200 -5.65 -2.30 -17.03
N PHE A 201 -5.38 -3.59 -17.02
CA PHE A 201 -6.22 -4.60 -16.38
C PHE A 201 -5.44 -5.24 -15.24
N LEU A 202 -6.04 -5.27 -14.05
CA LEU A 202 -5.46 -5.89 -12.86
C LEU A 202 -6.35 -7.06 -12.43
N GLU A 203 -5.76 -8.25 -12.48
CA GLU A 203 -6.35 -9.43 -11.84
C GLU A 203 -6.00 -9.42 -10.36
N ASN A 204 -7.01 -9.47 -9.50
CA ASN A 204 -6.84 -9.46 -8.05
C ASN A 204 -7.13 -10.82 -7.41
N PHE A 205 -7.38 -11.84 -8.22
CA PHE A 205 -7.70 -13.18 -7.74
C PHE A 205 -8.89 -13.14 -6.76
N ILE A 206 -8.85 -13.91 -5.67
CA ILE A 206 -9.93 -13.92 -4.66
C ILE A 206 -9.53 -13.00 -3.48
N ALA A 207 -9.20 -11.73 -3.80
CA ALA A 207 -8.74 -10.72 -2.83
C ALA A 207 -9.53 -9.41 -2.97
N GLU A 208 -10.84 -9.45 -2.75
CA GLU A 208 -11.76 -8.33 -3.00
C GLU A 208 -11.44 -7.12 -2.14
N GLN A 209 -10.98 -7.29 -0.90
CA GLN A 209 -10.57 -6.19 -0.03
C GLN A 209 -9.35 -5.47 -0.62
N ASN A 210 -8.34 -6.23 -1.06
CA ASN A 210 -7.17 -5.65 -1.73
C ASN A 210 -7.56 -4.96 -3.04
N MET A 211 -8.47 -5.53 -3.81
CA MET A 211 -8.97 -4.95 -5.07
C MET A 211 -9.57 -3.56 -4.85
N LEU A 212 -10.40 -3.38 -3.83
CA LEU A 212 -10.98 -2.08 -3.49
C LEU A 212 -9.91 -1.08 -3.00
N GLY A 213 -9.00 -1.51 -2.14
CA GLY A 213 -7.88 -0.69 -1.68
C GLY A 213 -6.97 -0.24 -2.83
N ALA A 214 -6.65 -1.14 -3.76
CA ALA A 214 -5.87 -0.83 -4.96
C ALA A 214 -6.62 0.16 -5.86
N ALA A 215 -7.93 -0.04 -6.08
CA ALA A 215 -8.75 0.89 -6.86
C ALA A 215 -8.78 2.29 -6.25
N ALA A 216 -8.91 2.41 -4.92
CA ALA A 216 -8.85 3.70 -4.24
C ALA A 216 -7.50 4.41 -4.46
N GLY A 217 -6.38 3.67 -4.36
CA GLY A 217 -5.04 4.20 -4.64
C GLY A 217 -4.86 4.63 -6.10
N ILE A 218 -5.35 3.83 -7.04
CA ILE A 218 -5.34 4.13 -8.49
C ILE A 218 -6.14 5.40 -8.79
N ALA A 219 -7.31 5.57 -8.15
CA ALA A 219 -8.13 6.78 -8.27
C ALA A 219 -7.41 8.00 -7.71
N ALA A 220 -6.76 7.88 -6.56
CA ALA A 220 -5.96 8.95 -5.96
C ALA A 220 -4.80 9.39 -6.87
N CYS A 221 -4.28 8.48 -7.70
CA CYS A 221 -3.29 8.79 -8.75
C CYS A 221 -3.89 9.36 -10.05
N GLY A 222 -5.16 9.75 -10.05
CA GLY A 222 -5.84 10.40 -11.19
C GLY A 222 -6.30 9.45 -12.29
N LYS A 223 -6.34 8.15 -12.06
CA LYS A 223 -6.94 7.18 -12.96
C LYS A 223 -8.44 6.99 -12.67
N ILE A 224 -9.13 6.30 -13.54
CA ILE A 224 -10.56 5.98 -13.42
C ILE A 224 -10.71 4.46 -13.31
N PRO A 225 -10.67 3.90 -12.10
CA PRO A 225 -10.79 2.45 -11.90
C PRO A 225 -12.24 2.00 -12.01
N PHE A 226 -12.46 0.90 -12.72
CA PHE A 226 -13.69 0.12 -12.73
C PHE A 226 -13.42 -1.22 -12.06
N VAL A 227 -14.19 -1.51 -11.03
CA VAL A 227 -14.03 -2.73 -10.21
C VAL A 227 -15.21 -3.65 -10.48
N ALA A 228 -14.94 -4.90 -10.81
CA ALA A 228 -15.98 -5.88 -11.13
C ALA A 228 -15.79 -7.16 -10.30
N THR A 229 -16.87 -7.58 -9.65
CA THR A 229 -17.03 -8.90 -9.02
C THR A 229 -18.53 -9.14 -8.76
N PHE A 230 -18.90 -10.27 -8.19
CA PHE A 230 -20.28 -10.54 -7.83
C PHE A 230 -20.70 -9.76 -6.58
N ALA A 231 -21.96 -9.30 -6.54
CA ALA A 231 -22.49 -8.53 -5.43
C ALA A 231 -22.25 -9.20 -4.06
N ALA A 232 -22.42 -10.51 -3.97
CA ALA A 232 -22.15 -11.27 -2.75
C ALA A 232 -20.67 -11.18 -2.30
N PHE A 233 -19.74 -11.09 -3.23
CA PHE A 233 -18.31 -10.99 -2.92
C PHE A 233 -17.91 -9.58 -2.54
N PHE A 234 -18.58 -8.56 -3.05
CA PHE A 234 -18.36 -7.18 -2.62
C PHE A 234 -18.64 -6.96 -1.13
N THR A 235 -19.47 -7.79 -0.50
CA THR A 235 -19.72 -7.69 0.95
C THR A 235 -18.47 -7.87 1.80
N ARG A 236 -17.43 -8.58 1.30
CA ARG A 236 -16.14 -8.73 1.99
C ARG A 236 -15.33 -7.43 2.10
N ALA A 237 -15.64 -6.47 1.25
CA ALA A 237 -14.94 -5.19 1.20
C ALA A 237 -15.80 -4.02 1.71
N TYR A 238 -16.86 -4.31 2.49
CA TYR A 238 -17.82 -3.32 2.95
C TYR A 238 -17.18 -2.15 3.72
N ASP A 239 -16.19 -2.43 4.54
CA ASP A 239 -15.46 -1.45 5.36
C ASP A 239 -14.26 -0.80 4.62
N PHE A 240 -14.04 -1.15 3.36
CA PHE A 240 -12.97 -0.61 2.52
C PHE A 240 -13.47 0.45 1.55
#